data_18067f8a369ec5a8ebe09fa8aaef6813
#
_entry.id   18067f8a369ec5a8ebe09fa8aaef6813
#
_cell.length_a   1.000
_cell.length_b   1.000
_cell.length_c   1.000
_cell.angle_alpha   90.00
_cell.angle_beta   90.00
_cell.angle_gamma   90.00
#
_symmetry.space_group_name_H-M   'P 1'
#
loop_
_entity.id
_entity.type
_entity.pdbx_description
1 polymer ?
#
loop_
_entity_poly.entity_id
_entity_poly.type
_entity_poly.pdbx_seq_one_letter_code
_entity_poly.pdbx_strand_id
1 'polypeptide(L)'
;MLTRFQLKDVAGLFSEGVEPEPQLAPAARRRRRLETLRESVPAGVRRFAMVAFNLLGRRELATLPATLDLMIRDRFIRSNVLPDPRAALAGEEGLAGLAPDLSPATMMEAYGVGLNPSASLGPVAWHSPPIRRVSTPGKLAQSPALRVEGPAKTFRATFDRDADSILAASANRGDCASLTPERLINAFAELFDAGYAHSFEVRDAGGRLVGGGYGVAVGRVFVLERIFSRRPGAAQVGLQRLAQCLRDWDFALVECGAGAFDLCGEAFDDVSRDFYLASLGEHLRGDRIGRWPSEGAKRNPPGARQPRAA
;
A
#
# COMPACT_ATOMS: atom_id res chain seq x y z
N MET A 1 3.93 -11.39 -24.88
CA MET A 1 3.53 -12.71 -24.33
C MET A 1 4.07 -12.79 -22.92
N LEU A 2 3.26 -12.41 -21.94
CA LEU A 2 3.62 -12.46 -20.50
C LEU A 2 3.20 -13.83 -19.97
N THR A 3 4.17 -14.59 -19.52
CA THR A 3 4.03 -15.95 -19.01
C THR A 3 3.26 -15.91 -17.68
N ARG A 4 2.19 -16.68 -17.56
CA ARG A 4 1.42 -16.93 -16.33
C ARG A 4 2.39 -17.39 -15.23
N PHE A 5 2.47 -16.60 -14.16
CA PHE A 5 3.13 -17.01 -12.94
C PHE A 5 2.37 -18.17 -12.29
N GLN A 6 3.02 -19.29 -12.10
CA GLN A 6 2.45 -20.43 -11.38
C GLN A 6 2.76 -20.29 -9.89
N LEU A 7 1.74 -20.15 -9.07
CA LEU A 7 1.76 -20.11 -7.60
C LEU A 7 2.38 -21.38 -6.92
N LYS A 8 2.85 -22.36 -7.70
CA LYS A 8 3.35 -23.62 -7.15
C LYS A 8 4.76 -23.61 -6.61
N ASP A 9 5.59 -22.62 -6.96
CA ASP A 9 7.01 -22.61 -6.58
C ASP A 9 7.32 -21.90 -5.26
N VAL A 10 6.32 -21.40 -4.56
CA VAL A 10 6.49 -20.59 -3.33
C VAL A 10 6.69 -21.44 -2.07
N ALA A 11 6.35 -22.72 -2.09
CA ALA A 11 6.39 -23.57 -0.90
C ALA A 11 7.79 -24.04 -0.48
N GLY A 12 8.81 -23.89 -1.32
CA GLY A 12 10.15 -24.44 -1.13
C GLY A 12 11.22 -23.50 -0.56
N LEU A 13 10.92 -22.21 -0.37
CA LEU A 13 11.93 -21.18 -0.03
C LEU A 13 12.00 -20.79 1.45
N PHE A 14 11.34 -21.51 2.33
CA PHE A 14 11.28 -21.21 3.76
C PHE A 14 12.10 -22.20 4.60
N SER A 15 13.42 -22.15 4.50
CA SER A 15 14.27 -22.79 5.49
C SER A 15 15.55 -22.01 5.69
N GLU A 16 15.64 -21.39 6.83
CA GLU A 16 16.71 -21.36 7.82
C GLU A 16 16.75 -20.07 8.64
N GLY A 17 16.49 -20.18 9.93
CA GLY A 17 17.13 -19.34 10.95
C GLY A 17 16.33 -18.20 11.61
N VAL A 18 14.99 -18.22 11.61
CA VAL A 18 14.20 -17.41 12.55
C VAL A 18 13.20 -18.34 13.21
N GLU A 19 13.23 -18.44 14.56
CA GLU A 19 12.18 -19.15 15.28
C GLU A 19 10.84 -18.55 14.88
N PRO A 20 9.93 -19.34 14.27
CA PRO A 20 8.64 -18.81 13.88
C PRO A 20 7.81 -18.61 15.15
N GLU A 21 7.30 -17.38 15.38
CA GLU A 21 6.10 -17.26 16.20
C GLU A 21 5.09 -18.34 15.75
N PRO A 22 4.33 -18.96 16.66
CA PRO A 22 3.44 -20.05 16.34
C PRO A 22 2.55 -19.63 15.18
N GLN A 23 2.83 -20.16 14.00
CA GLN A 23 2.09 -19.84 12.80
C GLN A 23 0.69 -20.42 12.99
N LEU A 24 -0.28 -19.57 13.30
CA LEU A 24 -1.68 -19.92 13.23
C LEU A 24 -1.94 -20.53 11.84
N ALA A 25 -2.61 -21.67 11.81
CA ALA A 25 -3.03 -22.29 10.55
C ALA A 25 -3.76 -21.25 9.68
N PRO A 26 -3.65 -21.30 8.34
CA PRO A 26 -4.23 -20.29 7.45
C PRO A 26 -5.71 -20.00 7.73
N ALA A 27 -6.48 -21.01 8.07
CA ALA A 27 -7.88 -20.87 8.44
C ALA A 27 -8.09 -20.11 9.77
N ALA A 28 -7.25 -20.36 10.77
CA ALA A 28 -7.31 -19.66 12.05
C ALA A 28 -6.86 -18.20 11.92
N ARG A 29 -5.86 -17.92 11.07
CA ARG A 29 -5.39 -16.58 10.73
C ARG A 29 -6.48 -15.79 10.01
N ARG A 30 -7.14 -16.41 9.01
CA ARG A 30 -8.29 -15.81 8.31
C ARG A 30 -9.45 -15.51 9.26
N ARG A 31 -9.78 -16.45 10.16
CA ARG A 31 -10.85 -16.24 11.17
C ARG A 31 -10.53 -15.09 12.10
N ARG A 32 -9.31 -15.03 12.64
CA ARG A 32 -8.85 -13.94 13.51
C ARG A 32 -8.90 -12.59 12.77
N ARG A 33 -8.53 -12.54 11.49
CA ARG A 33 -8.65 -11.34 10.66
C ARG A 33 -10.09 -10.90 10.47
N LEU A 34 -10.99 -11.82 10.14
CA LEU A 34 -12.42 -11.52 9.99
C LEU A 34 -13.00 -10.94 11.29
N GLU A 35 -12.57 -11.43 12.45
CA GLU A 35 -12.99 -10.91 13.75
C GLU A 35 -12.39 -9.53 14.04
N THR A 36 -11.11 -9.32 13.72
CA THR A 36 -10.37 -8.07 14.01
C THR A 36 -10.73 -6.94 13.03
N LEU A 37 -10.97 -7.29 11.76
CA LEU A 37 -11.23 -6.33 10.68
C LEU A 37 -12.73 -6.15 10.39
N ARG A 38 -13.61 -6.88 11.08
CA ARG A 38 -15.06 -6.77 10.89
C ARG A 38 -15.53 -5.36 11.19
N GLU A 39 -16.13 -4.74 10.21
CA GLU A 39 -16.71 -3.40 10.35
C GLU A 39 -17.86 -3.44 11.37
N SER A 40 -17.81 -2.60 12.40
CA SER A 40 -18.91 -2.44 13.34
C SER A 40 -20.10 -1.74 12.66
N VAL A 41 -21.33 -2.11 13.00
CA VAL A 41 -22.56 -1.46 12.48
C VAL A 41 -22.51 0.07 12.60
N PRO A 42 -22.01 0.66 13.73
CA PRO A 42 -21.81 2.10 13.83
C PRO A 42 -20.82 2.67 12.81
N ALA A 43 -19.78 1.92 12.43
CA ALA A 43 -18.82 2.36 11.42
C ALA A 43 -19.43 2.36 10.01
N GLY A 44 -20.25 1.37 9.68
CA GLY A 44 -20.98 1.31 8.41
C GLY A 44 -21.98 2.46 8.26
N VAL A 45 -22.75 2.76 9.30
CA VAL A 45 -23.68 3.89 9.32
C VAL A 45 -22.94 5.22 9.20
N ARG A 46 -21.82 5.38 9.91
CA ARG A 46 -20.98 6.58 9.84
C ARG A 46 -20.37 6.76 8.45
N ARG A 47 -19.93 5.67 7.80
CA ARG A 47 -19.45 5.68 6.41
C ARG A 47 -20.54 6.15 5.47
N PHE A 48 -21.76 5.60 5.56
CA PHE A 48 -22.89 6.01 4.73
C PHE A 48 -23.26 7.49 4.92
N ALA A 49 -23.36 7.95 6.17
CA ALA A 49 -23.64 9.35 6.49
C ALA A 49 -22.57 10.29 5.93
N MET A 50 -21.31 9.87 5.94
CA MET A 50 -20.19 10.65 5.45
C MET A 50 -20.08 10.65 3.93
N VAL A 51 -20.37 9.52 3.27
CA VAL A 51 -20.55 9.47 1.81
C VAL A 51 -21.63 10.46 1.39
N ALA A 52 -22.78 10.47 2.08
CA ALA A 52 -23.85 11.41 1.82
C ALA A 52 -23.42 12.87 2.03
N PHE A 53 -22.66 13.16 3.09
CA PHE A 53 -22.14 14.50 3.39
C PHE A 53 -21.10 14.97 2.34
N ASN A 54 -20.19 14.11 1.93
CA ASN A 54 -19.18 14.43 0.91
C ASN A 54 -19.79 14.57 -0.49
N LEU A 55 -20.82 13.77 -0.83
CA LEU A 55 -21.60 13.94 -2.06
C LEU A 55 -22.30 15.30 -2.16
N LEU A 56 -22.58 15.93 -1.01
CA LEU A 56 -23.09 17.31 -0.96
C LEU A 56 -21.98 18.37 -1.11
N GLY A 57 -20.72 17.97 -1.00
CA GLY A 57 -19.54 18.81 -1.22
C GLY A 57 -19.36 19.14 -2.70
N ARG A 58 -19.27 20.43 -3.05
CA ARG A 58 -19.28 20.95 -4.45
C ARG A 58 -18.19 20.38 -5.37
N ARG A 59 -17.08 19.80 -4.87
CA ARG A 59 -15.98 19.31 -5.70
C ARG A 59 -16.23 17.93 -6.32
N GLU A 60 -17.03 17.09 -5.70
CA GLU A 60 -17.24 15.71 -6.16
C GLU A 60 -18.47 15.53 -7.04
N LEU A 61 -19.41 16.47 -7.03
CA LEU A 61 -20.54 16.46 -7.95
C LEU A 61 -20.13 16.49 -9.43
N ALA A 62 -18.99 17.06 -9.75
CA ALA A 62 -18.46 17.11 -11.13
C ALA A 62 -17.99 15.74 -11.64
N THR A 63 -17.62 14.81 -10.76
CA THR A 63 -17.16 13.46 -11.14
C THR A 63 -18.27 12.41 -11.15
N LEU A 64 -19.43 12.71 -10.58
CA LEU A 64 -20.58 11.80 -10.52
C LEU A 64 -21.05 11.29 -11.88
N PRO A 65 -21.19 12.13 -12.95
CA PRO A 65 -21.61 11.65 -14.25
C PRO A 65 -20.62 10.66 -14.87
N ALA A 66 -19.33 10.92 -14.71
CA ALA A 66 -18.27 10.05 -15.23
C ALA A 66 -18.20 8.72 -14.44
N THR A 67 -18.39 8.77 -13.14
CA THR A 67 -18.44 7.58 -12.29
C THR A 67 -19.66 6.72 -12.60
N LEU A 68 -20.83 7.35 -12.82
CA LEU A 68 -22.05 6.66 -13.24
C LEU A 68 -21.91 6.04 -14.63
N ASP A 69 -21.34 6.76 -15.59
CA ASP A 69 -21.08 6.25 -16.95
C ASP A 69 -20.14 5.04 -16.90
N LEU A 70 -19.08 5.12 -16.08
CA LEU A 70 -18.13 4.04 -15.87
C LEU A 70 -18.79 2.82 -15.20
N MET A 71 -19.65 3.03 -14.20
CA MET A 71 -20.41 1.96 -13.54
C MET A 71 -21.40 1.29 -14.50
N ILE A 72 -22.04 2.05 -15.38
CA ILE A 72 -22.96 1.54 -16.39
C ILE A 72 -22.18 0.72 -17.42
N ARG A 73 -21.10 1.25 -17.96
CA ARG A 73 -20.25 0.55 -18.94
C ARG A 73 -19.69 -0.75 -18.37
N ASP A 74 -19.16 -0.73 -17.15
CA ASP A 74 -18.53 -1.91 -16.51
C ASP A 74 -19.56 -2.99 -16.14
N ARG A 75 -20.83 -2.61 -15.86
CA ARG A 75 -21.93 -3.56 -15.66
C ARG A 75 -22.26 -4.38 -16.92
N PHE A 76 -22.05 -3.78 -18.10
CA PHE A 76 -22.31 -4.44 -19.38
C PHE A 76 -21.07 -5.10 -19.98
N ILE A 77 -19.87 -4.64 -19.63
CA ILE A 77 -18.60 -5.17 -20.09
C ILE A 77 -17.91 -5.85 -18.90
N ARG A 78 -18.29 -7.08 -18.60
CA ARG A 78 -17.55 -7.92 -17.64
C ARG A 78 -16.19 -8.32 -18.25
N SER A 79 -15.26 -7.38 -18.39
CA SER A 79 -13.91 -7.70 -18.80
C SER A 79 -13.03 -7.83 -17.56
N ASN A 80 -12.37 -8.99 -17.39
CA ASN A 80 -11.27 -9.15 -16.42
C ASN A 80 -9.98 -8.47 -16.91
N VAL A 81 -10.08 -7.54 -17.84
CA VAL A 81 -8.94 -6.80 -18.38
C VAL A 81 -8.76 -5.51 -17.57
N LEU A 82 -7.57 -5.29 -17.10
CA LEU A 82 -7.23 -4.05 -16.41
C LEU A 82 -7.39 -2.85 -17.35
N PRO A 83 -7.92 -1.71 -16.86
CA PRO A 83 -8.04 -0.50 -17.66
C PRO A 83 -6.65 0.06 -18.02
N ASP A 84 -6.58 0.81 -19.12
CA ASP A 84 -5.36 1.54 -19.45
C ASP A 84 -5.15 2.71 -18.45
N PRO A 85 -4.04 2.74 -17.71
CA PRO A 85 -3.77 3.83 -16.77
C PRO A 85 -3.68 5.20 -17.44
N ARG A 86 -3.31 5.26 -18.72
CA ARG A 86 -3.23 6.54 -19.47
C ARG A 86 -4.60 7.07 -19.86
N ALA A 87 -5.59 6.18 -20.01
CA ALA A 87 -6.98 6.55 -20.28
C ALA A 87 -7.78 6.97 -19.03
N ALA A 88 -7.15 6.96 -17.84
CA ALA A 88 -7.81 7.39 -16.63
C ALA A 88 -8.28 8.84 -16.69
N LEU A 89 -9.46 9.10 -16.11
CA LEU A 89 -10.13 10.39 -16.15
C LEU A 89 -9.24 11.53 -15.64
N ALA A 90 -9.46 12.71 -16.21
CA ALA A 90 -8.75 13.94 -15.84
C ALA A 90 -9.32 14.51 -14.54
N GLY A 91 -9.04 13.88 -13.41
CA GLY A 91 -9.37 14.33 -12.05
C GLY A 91 -8.22 14.06 -11.12
N GLU A 92 -8.22 14.67 -9.94
CA GLU A 92 -7.12 14.51 -8.96
C GLU A 92 -6.85 13.02 -8.65
N GLU A 93 -7.90 12.21 -8.56
CA GLU A 93 -7.78 10.78 -8.28
C GLU A 93 -7.46 9.92 -9.51
N GLY A 94 -7.74 10.40 -10.73
CA GLY A 94 -7.46 9.66 -11.96
C GLY A 94 -8.21 8.32 -12.04
N LEU A 95 -9.54 8.34 -11.93
CA LEU A 95 -10.36 7.14 -12.02
C LEU A 95 -10.18 6.45 -13.38
N ALA A 96 -9.74 5.18 -13.38
CA ALA A 96 -9.49 4.39 -14.59
C ALA A 96 -10.60 3.36 -14.85
N GLY A 97 -11.12 2.70 -13.81
CA GLY A 97 -12.17 1.68 -13.96
C GLY A 97 -12.55 1.06 -12.61
N LEU A 98 -13.59 0.23 -12.60
CA LEU A 98 -13.97 -0.53 -11.42
C LEU A 98 -12.98 -1.68 -11.18
N ALA A 99 -12.85 -2.10 -9.93
CA ALA A 99 -12.01 -3.22 -9.52
C ALA A 99 -12.87 -4.42 -9.07
N PRO A 100 -13.42 -5.21 -10.02
CA PRO A 100 -14.27 -6.36 -9.70
C PRO A 100 -13.47 -7.51 -9.08
N ASP A 101 -12.22 -7.68 -9.46
CA ASP A 101 -11.28 -8.65 -8.91
C ASP A 101 -10.13 -7.95 -8.17
N LEU A 102 -9.92 -8.35 -6.92
CA LEU A 102 -8.83 -7.88 -6.05
C LEU A 102 -7.94 -9.05 -5.60
N SER A 103 -7.91 -10.13 -6.36
CA SER A 103 -6.99 -11.23 -6.09
C SER A 103 -5.53 -10.73 -6.12
N PRO A 104 -4.61 -11.36 -5.37
CA PRO A 104 -3.20 -10.95 -5.36
C PRO A 104 -2.59 -10.88 -6.77
N ALA A 105 -2.95 -11.79 -7.67
CA ALA A 105 -2.46 -11.77 -9.04
C ALA A 105 -2.92 -10.52 -9.80
N THR A 106 -4.23 -10.20 -9.75
CA THR A 106 -4.80 -9.02 -10.41
C THR A 106 -4.27 -7.73 -9.79
N MET A 107 -4.12 -7.67 -8.46
CA MET A 107 -3.55 -6.51 -7.80
C MET A 107 -2.09 -6.28 -8.20
N MET A 108 -1.26 -7.32 -8.25
CA MET A 108 0.14 -7.18 -8.65
C MET A 108 0.28 -6.79 -10.12
N GLU A 109 -0.57 -7.32 -11.00
CA GLU A 109 -0.64 -6.88 -12.40
C GLU A 109 -1.04 -5.40 -12.51
N ALA A 110 -2.05 -4.96 -11.74
CA ALA A 110 -2.51 -3.59 -11.69
C ALA A 110 -1.40 -2.63 -11.21
N TYR A 111 -0.73 -2.94 -10.11
CA TYR A 111 0.42 -2.16 -9.66
C TYR A 111 1.55 -2.11 -10.70
N GLY A 112 1.79 -3.23 -11.39
CA GLY A 112 2.80 -3.32 -12.44
C GLY A 112 2.53 -2.42 -13.65
N VAL A 113 1.28 -2.06 -13.90
CA VAL A 113 0.91 -1.11 -14.95
C VAL A 113 0.62 0.30 -14.42
N GLY A 114 0.79 0.54 -13.13
CA GLY A 114 0.62 1.86 -12.50
C GLY A 114 -0.82 2.20 -12.10
N LEU A 115 -1.63 1.17 -11.83
CA LEU A 115 -2.97 1.30 -11.27
C LEU A 115 -2.94 1.00 -9.77
N ASN A 116 -3.56 1.86 -8.97
CA ASN A 116 -3.69 1.69 -7.53
C ASN A 116 -5.17 1.47 -7.18
N PRO A 117 -5.50 0.53 -6.26
CA PRO A 117 -6.88 0.35 -5.83
C PRO A 117 -7.25 1.42 -4.80
N SER A 118 -8.40 2.05 -4.97
CA SER A 118 -8.95 2.98 -4.00
C SER A 118 -10.48 2.88 -3.92
N ALA A 119 -11.05 3.38 -2.85
CA ALA A 119 -12.48 3.43 -2.65
C ALA A 119 -12.83 4.62 -1.75
N SER A 120 -12.76 5.81 -2.33
CA SER A 120 -13.08 7.03 -1.56
C SER A 120 -14.57 7.16 -1.26
N LEU A 121 -15.44 6.96 -2.24
CA LEU A 121 -16.90 7.22 -2.12
C LEU A 121 -17.78 6.17 -2.80
N GLY A 122 -17.24 5.02 -3.18
CA GLY A 122 -18.00 4.05 -3.96
C GLY A 122 -17.44 2.63 -3.88
N PRO A 123 -17.70 1.84 -4.91
CA PRO A 123 -17.05 0.55 -5.08
C PRO A 123 -15.54 0.73 -5.21
N VAL A 124 -14.78 -0.32 -4.91
CA VAL A 124 -13.33 -0.30 -5.15
C VAL A 124 -13.09 -0.12 -6.65
N ALA A 125 -12.23 0.81 -6.98
CA ALA A 125 -11.91 1.18 -8.35
C ALA A 125 -10.38 1.28 -8.55
N TRP A 126 -9.94 1.13 -9.78
CA TRP A 126 -8.57 1.38 -10.20
C TRP A 126 -8.37 2.86 -10.49
N HIS A 127 -7.29 3.39 -9.97
CA HIS A 127 -6.93 4.80 -10.11
C HIS A 127 -5.52 4.93 -10.68
N SER A 128 -5.34 5.93 -11.53
CA SER A 128 -4.06 6.39 -12.04
C SER A 128 -4.04 7.93 -12.04
N PRO A 129 -3.69 8.59 -10.95
CA PRO A 129 -3.67 10.04 -10.84
C PRO A 129 -2.80 10.71 -11.90
N PRO A 130 -3.16 11.90 -12.41
CA PRO A 130 -2.35 12.63 -13.39
C PRO A 130 -1.02 13.11 -12.80
N ILE A 131 -1.00 13.37 -11.51
CA ILE A 131 0.21 13.71 -10.75
C ILE A 131 0.49 12.59 -9.74
N ARG A 132 1.73 12.11 -9.74
CA ARG A 132 2.24 11.09 -8.82
C ARG A 132 3.29 11.70 -7.92
N ARG A 133 3.30 11.29 -6.66
CA ARG A 133 4.32 11.70 -5.69
C ARG A 133 5.35 10.61 -5.52
N VAL A 134 6.58 10.90 -5.90
CA VAL A 134 7.66 9.93 -5.88
C VAL A 134 8.90 10.46 -5.19
N SER A 135 9.70 9.56 -4.64
CA SER A 135 11.03 9.87 -4.10
C SER A 135 11.96 8.69 -4.33
N THR A 136 13.25 8.93 -4.38
CA THR A 136 14.21 7.83 -4.26
C THR A 136 14.41 7.49 -2.78
N PRO A 137 14.69 6.22 -2.42
CA PRO A 137 14.98 5.85 -1.04
C PRO A 137 16.11 6.66 -0.42
N GLY A 138 17.14 7.00 -1.21
CA GLY A 138 18.27 7.84 -0.76
C GLY A 138 17.87 9.27 -0.40
N LYS A 139 17.09 9.92 -1.27
CA LYS A 139 16.55 11.28 -1.03
C LYS A 139 15.60 11.27 0.18
N LEU A 140 14.71 10.28 0.23
CA LEU A 140 13.74 10.16 1.32
C LEU A 140 14.43 9.96 2.68
N ALA A 141 15.45 9.11 2.76
CA ALA A 141 16.19 8.84 3.99
C ALA A 141 16.94 10.09 4.53
N GLN A 142 17.29 11.04 3.67
CA GLN A 142 18.01 12.28 4.01
C GLN A 142 17.10 13.51 4.11
N SER A 143 15.79 13.34 3.86
CA SER A 143 14.84 14.45 3.85
C SER A 143 14.76 15.16 5.21
N PRO A 144 14.93 16.50 5.24
CA PRO A 144 14.73 17.28 6.46
C PRO A 144 13.32 17.16 7.03
N ALA A 145 12.30 16.93 6.17
CA ALA A 145 10.91 16.73 6.58
C ALA A 145 10.72 15.47 7.44
N LEU A 146 11.63 14.50 7.35
CA LEU A 146 11.61 13.27 8.15
C LEU A 146 12.53 13.34 9.38
N ARG A 147 13.07 14.52 9.72
CA ARG A 147 13.91 14.66 10.90
C ARG A 147 13.13 14.34 12.17
N VAL A 148 13.67 13.43 12.96
CA VAL A 148 13.07 12.98 14.21
C VAL A 148 13.62 13.82 15.37
N GLU A 149 12.72 14.41 16.15
CA GLU A 149 13.07 15.28 17.29
C GLU A 149 12.34 14.84 18.58
N GLY A 150 12.84 15.34 19.69
CA GLY A 150 12.20 15.15 20.99
C GLY A 150 11.99 13.69 21.40
N PRO A 151 10.85 13.37 22.05
CA PRO A 151 10.53 12.04 22.54
C PRO A 151 10.46 10.96 21.46
N ALA A 152 10.20 11.35 20.19
CA ALA A 152 10.12 10.42 19.07
C ALA A 152 11.46 9.70 18.79
N LYS A 153 12.60 10.24 19.25
CA LYS A 153 13.92 9.58 19.16
C LYS A 153 13.98 8.23 19.89
N THR A 154 13.08 8.00 20.84
CA THR A 154 12.98 6.72 21.56
C THR A 154 12.10 5.68 20.87
N PHE A 155 11.36 6.09 19.83
CA PHE A 155 10.50 5.18 19.09
C PHE A 155 11.34 4.22 18.25
N ARG A 156 10.84 3.02 18.05
CA ARG A 156 11.49 1.97 17.26
C ARG A 156 10.56 1.51 16.14
N ALA A 157 11.12 1.37 14.96
CA ALA A 157 10.41 0.82 13.81
C ALA A 157 10.83 -0.63 13.57
N THR A 158 9.85 -1.49 13.31
CA THR A 158 10.01 -2.90 12.88
C THR A 158 9.26 -3.11 11.57
N PHE A 159 9.51 -4.25 10.91
CA PHE A 159 8.88 -4.59 9.62
C PHE A 159 8.20 -5.95 9.70
N ASP A 160 7.05 -6.09 9.02
CA ASP A 160 6.28 -7.33 8.83
C ASP A 160 6.01 -8.13 10.12
N ARG A 161 6.02 -7.46 11.26
CA ARG A 161 5.85 -8.11 12.56
C ARG A 161 4.38 -8.26 12.93
N ASP A 162 3.57 -7.25 12.62
CA ASP A 162 2.17 -7.16 13.05
C ASP A 162 1.30 -6.46 12.00
N ALA A 163 1.29 -7.03 10.78
CA ALA A 163 0.56 -6.49 9.64
C ALA A 163 -0.95 -6.33 9.92
N ASP A 164 -1.54 -7.27 10.69
CA ASP A 164 -2.98 -7.22 11.00
C ASP A 164 -3.32 -6.00 11.87
N SER A 165 -2.48 -5.66 12.86
CA SER A 165 -2.65 -4.44 13.67
C SER A 165 -2.46 -3.18 12.84
N ILE A 166 -1.55 -3.18 11.85
CA ILE A 166 -1.34 -2.05 10.94
C ILE A 166 -2.55 -1.87 10.03
N LEU A 167 -3.07 -2.94 9.42
CA LEU A 167 -4.27 -2.88 8.59
C LEU A 167 -5.47 -2.35 9.39
N ALA A 168 -5.72 -2.89 10.59
CA ALA A 168 -6.80 -2.45 11.46
C ALA A 168 -6.64 -0.97 11.89
N ALA A 169 -5.44 -0.55 12.26
CA ALA A 169 -5.15 0.84 12.63
C ALA A 169 -5.32 1.81 11.46
N SER A 170 -4.95 1.38 10.26
CA SER A 170 -5.08 2.19 9.04
C SER A 170 -6.52 2.31 8.55
N ALA A 171 -7.35 1.27 8.79
CA ALA A 171 -8.77 1.28 8.43
C ALA A 171 -9.61 2.18 9.36
N ASN A 172 -9.20 2.32 10.63
CA ASN A 172 -9.93 3.04 11.68
C ASN A 172 -9.40 4.46 11.92
N ARG A 173 -8.89 5.14 10.91
CA ARG A 173 -8.56 6.56 11.04
C ARG A 173 -9.82 7.35 11.43
N GLY A 174 -9.74 8.10 12.54
CA GLY A 174 -10.85 8.91 13.04
C GLY A 174 -11.19 10.13 12.17
N ASP A 175 -10.36 10.44 11.18
CA ASP A 175 -10.56 11.45 10.18
C ASP A 175 -11.43 10.90 9.03
N CYS A 176 -12.41 11.64 8.71
CA CYS A 176 -13.55 11.33 7.85
C CYS A 176 -13.21 10.92 6.39
N ALA A 177 -11.97 11.05 5.95
CA ALA A 177 -11.63 10.96 4.54
C ALA A 177 -11.33 9.55 4.01
N SER A 178 -11.23 8.51 4.85
CA SER A 178 -10.77 7.21 4.35
C SER A 178 -11.24 6.03 5.19
N LEU A 179 -12.49 5.70 5.11
CA LEU A 179 -12.98 4.38 5.52
C LEU A 179 -12.66 3.38 4.40
N THR A 180 -11.55 2.67 4.54
CA THR A 180 -11.17 1.61 3.59
C THR A 180 -12.21 0.48 3.66
N PRO A 181 -12.85 0.09 2.54
CA PRO A 181 -13.82 -1.01 2.54
C PRO A 181 -13.17 -2.31 3.01
N GLU A 182 -13.93 -3.12 3.74
CA GLU A 182 -13.48 -4.45 4.23
C GLU A 182 -12.90 -5.30 3.10
N ARG A 183 -13.50 -5.25 1.91
CA ARG A 183 -13.03 -5.96 0.72
C ARG A 183 -11.59 -5.58 0.34
N LEU A 184 -11.25 -4.29 0.38
CA LEU A 184 -9.91 -3.81 0.06
C LEU A 184 -8.91 -4.15 1.18
N ILE A 185 -9.33 -4.10 2.45
CA ILE A 185 -8.51 -4.52 3.59
C ILE A 185 -8.16 -6.01 3.47
N ASN A 186 -9.14 -6.85 3.12
CA ASN A 186 -8.92 -8.28 2.92
C ASN A 186 -7.96 -8.55 1.75
N ALA A 187 -8.08 -7.80 0.65
CA ALA A 187 -7.16 -7.91 -0.48
C ALA A 187 -5.72 -7.58 -0.09
N PHE A 188 -5.50 -6.52 0.68
CA PHE A 188 -4.16 -6.24 1.22
C PHE A 188 -3.69 -7.33 2.18
N ALA A 189 -4.56 -7.89 3.02
CA ALA A 189 -4.21 -9.00 3.88
C ALA A 189 -3.74 -10.23 3.08
N GLU A 190 -4.37 -10.51 1.95
CA GLU A 190 -3.94 -11.57 1.03
C GLU A 190 -2.58 -11.24 0.37
N LEU A 191 -2.32 -9.98 0.02
CA LEU A 191 -1.00 -9.54 -0.47
C LEU A 191 0.10 -9.71 0.59
N PHE A 192 -0.20 -9.44 1.86
CA PHE A 192 0.74 -9.73 2.96
C PHE A 192 1.04 -11.22 3.09
N ASP A 193 0.02 -12.07 2.99
CA ASP A 193 0.21 -13.53 3.04
C ASP A 193 1.01 -14.05 1.85
N ALA A 194 0.85 -13.42 0.69
CA ALA A 194 1.59 -13.74 -0.52
C ALA A 194 3.02 -13.12 -0.54
N GLY A 195 3.35 -12.25 0.43
CA GLY A 195 4.67 -11.63 0.55
C GLY A 195 4.94 -10.48 -0.44
N TYR A 196 3.90 -9.84 -0.96
CA TYR A 196 3.99 -8.67 -1.82
C TYR A 196 3.74 -7.36 -1.07
N ALA A 197 2.90 -7.39 -0.04
CA ALA A 197 2.68 -6.25 0.83
C ALA A 197 3.55 -6.34 2.08
N HIS A 198 4.00 -5.18 2.56
CA HIS A 198 4.91 -5.07 3.70
C HIS A 198 4.45 -3.96 4.63
N SER A 199 4.54 -4.22 5.94
CA SER A 199 4.22 -3.25 6.98
C SER A 199 5.47 -2.73 7.67
N PHE A 200 5.32 -1.55 8.25
CA PHE A 200 6.23 -1.07 9.29
C PHE A 200 5.43 -0.62 10.51
N GLU A 201 5.88 -1.04 11.67
CA GLU A 201 5.29 -0.72 12.95
C GLU A 201 6.20 0.21 13.72
N VAL A 202 5.65 1.29 14.28
CA VAL A 202 6.39 2.20 15.15
C VAL A 202 5.85 2.09 16.56
N ARG A 203 6.72 1.69 17.50
CA ARG A 203 6.38 1.47 18.91
C ARG A 203 7.18 2.41 19.81
N ASP A 204 6.55 2.85 20.92
CA ASP A 204 7.24 3.58 21.97
C ASP A 204 8.07 2.64 22.88
N ALA A 205 8.79 3.21 23.85
CA ALA A 205 9.61 2.45 24.79
C ALA A 205 8.79 1.45 25.63
N GLY A 206 7.49 1.68 25.80
CA GLY A 206 6.57 0.76 26.46
C GLY A 206 5.97 -0.31 25.54
N GLY A 207 6.42 -0.41 24.29
CA GLY A 207 5.94 -1.39 23.31
C GLY A 207 4.59 -1.05 22.66
N ARG A 208 3.99 0.10 22.96
CA ARG A 208 2.68 0.50 22.40
C ARG A 208 2.84 0.97 20.96
N LEU A 209 1.94 0.56 20.08
CA LEU A 209 1.88 0.99 18.69
C LEU A 209 1.48 2.47 18.60
N VAL A 210 2.43 3.33 18.22
CA VAL A 210 2.27 4.79 18.13
C VAL A 210 2.21 5.33 16.71
N GLY A 211 2.53 4.51 15.71
CA GLY A 211 2.43 4.83 14.29
C GLY A 211 2.79 3.61 13.44
N GLY A 212 2.70 3.77 12.15
CA GLY A 212 3.07 2.74 11.19
C GLY A 212 2.41 2.96 9.84
N GLY A 213 2.60 2.00 8.96
CA GLY A 213 2.03 2.04 7.63
C GLY A 213 2.29 0.75 6.88
N TYR A 214 1.82 0.70 5.64
CA TYR A 214 2.06 -0.42 4.75
C TYR A 214 2.10 0.02 3.29
N GLY A 215 2.69 -0.84 2.47
CA GLY A 215 2.74 -0.66 1.03
C GLY A 215 3.00 -1.96 0.30
N VAL A 216 3.12 -1.87 -1.01
CA VAL A 216 3.31 -3.00 -1.92
C VAL A 216 4.66 -2.88 -2.63
N ALA A 217 5.42 -3.97 -2.66
CA ALA A 217 6.67 -4.05 -3.40
C ALA A 217 6.41 -4.58 -4.82
N VAL A 218 6.75 -3.78 -5.82
CA VAL A 218 6.57 -4.11 -7.25
C VAL A 218 7.90 -3.97 -7.95
N GLY A 219 8.61 -5.08 -8.15
CA GLY A 219 9.99 -5.04 -8.61
C GLY A 219 10.87 -4.23 -7.65
N ARG A 220 11.48 -3.15 -8.15
CA ARG A 220 12.31 -2.20 -7.37
C ARG A 220 11.54 -0.93 -6.96
N VAL A 221 10.23 -0.92 -7.07
CA VAL A 221 9.36 0.18 -6.66
C VAL A 221 8.58 -0.23 -5.40
N PHE A 222 8.52 0.65 -4.41
CA PHE A 222 7.67 0.49 -3.24
C PHE A 222 6.54 1.51 -3.28
N VAL A 223 5.30 1.03 -3.36
CA VAL A 223 4.10 1.86 -3.34
C VAL A 223 3.60 1.95 -1.91
N LEU A 224 3.80 3.10 -1.26
CA LEU A 224 3.35 3.38 0.11
C LEU A 224 1.84 3.68 0.09
N GLU A 225 1.01 2.73 0.49
CA GLU A 225 -0.43 2.83 0.43
C GLU A 225 -1.03 3.64 1.57
N ARG A 226 -0.58 3.37 2.78
CA ARG A 226 -1.11 3.98 3.99
C ARG A 226 -0.02 4.24 5.01
N ILE A 227 -0.19 5.36 5.72
CA ILE A 227 0.60 5.68 6.90
C ILE A 227 -0.30 6.33 7.95
N PHE A 228 -0.05 6.06 9.21
CA PHE A 228 -0.72 6.73 10.32
C PHE A 228 0.25 7.10 11.43
N SER A 229 -0.12 8.10 12.21
CA SER A 229 0.64 8.56 13.36
C SER A 229 -0.34 8.86 14.51
N ARG A 230 -0.15 8.19 15.63
CA ARG A 230 -0.91 8.41 16.88
C ARG A 230 -0.17 9.33 17.83
N ARG A 231 1.12 9.53 17.60
CA ARG A 231 1.98 10.45 18.38
C ARG A 231 2.89 11.24 17.44
N PRO A 232 3.14 12.52 17.75
CA PRO A 232 4.05 13.34 16.95
C PRO A 232 5.40 12.64 16.71
N GLY A 233 5.87 12.68 15.48
CA GLY A 233 7.15 12.09 15.06
C GLY A 233 7.10 10.60 14.72
N ALA A 234 6.01 9.87 15.00
CA ALA A 234 5.95 8.44 14.76
C ALA A 234 5.99 8.10 13.26
N ALA A 235 5.26 8.84 12.42
CA ALA A 235 5.31 8.66 10.96
C ALA A 235 6.72 8.90 10.42
N GLN A 236 7.40 9.96 10.90
CA GLN A 236 8.76 10.31 10.50
C GLN A 236 9.76 9.19 10.84
N VAL A 237 9.69 8.63 12.07
CA VAL A 237 10.53 7.48 12.46
C VAL A 237 10.31 6.29 11.54
N GLY A 238 9.05 5.96 11.25
CA GLY A 238 8.70 4.86 10.36
C GLY A 238 9.21 5.06 8.95
N LEU A 239 8.93 6.21 8.34
CA LEU A 239 9.35 6.54 6.98
C LEU A 239 10.86 6.63 6.83
N GLN A 240 11.56 7.25 7.79
CA GLN A 240 13.02 7.35 7.76
C GLN A 240 13.65 5.95 7.80
N ARG A 241 13.15 5.07 8.66
CA ARG A 241 13.64 3.69 8.76
C ARG A 241 13.31 2.88 7.52
N LEU A 242 12.08 3.01 6.98
CA LEU A 242 11.67 2.40 5.72
C LEU A 242 12.60 2.82 4.58
N ALA A 243 12.84 4.12 4.42
CA ALA A 243 13.69 4.66 3.37
C ALA A 243 15.14 4.14 3.46
N GLN A 244 15.70 4.04 4.67
CA GLN A 244 17.03 3.45 4.88
C GLN A 244 17.06 1.99 4.41
N CYS A 245 16.07 1.17 4.81
CA CYS A 245 16.01 -0.23 4.42
C CYS A 245 15.79 -0.40 2.91
N LEU A 246 14.89 0.37 2.31
CA LEU A 246 14.64 0.33 0.87
C LEU A 246 15.90 0.69 0.06
N ARG A 247 16.67 1.68 0.52
CA ARG A 247 17.97 2.01 -0.08
C ARG A 247 18.95 0.85 0.03
N ASP A 248 19.08 0.28 1.23
CA ASP A 248 20.03 -0.81 1.49
C ASP A 248 19.61 -2.10 0.75
N TRP A 249 18.34 -2.24 0.39
CA TRP A 249 17.77 -3.35 -0.39
C TRP A 249 17.68 -3.04 -1.89
N ASP A 250 18.29 -1.97 -2.36
CA ASP A 250 18.37 -1.60 -3.77
C ASP A 250 16.99 -1.34 -4.41
N PHE A 251 16.04 -0.76 -3.68
CA PHE A 251 14.87 -0.18 -4.29
C PHE A 251 15.24 1.11 -5.02
N ALA A 252 14.60 1.36 -6.16
CA ALA A 252 14.87 2.51 -7.00
C ALA A 252 13.93 3.68 -6.68
N LEU A 253 12.66 3.38 -6.41
CA LEU A 253 11.61 4.38 -6.29
C LEU A 253 10.67 4.06 -5.12
N VAL A 254 10.18 5.10 -4.47
CA VAL A 254 9.06 5.06 -3.53
C VAL A 254 7.97 5.97 -4.07
N GLU A 255 6.78 5.42 -4.28
CA GLU A 255 5.58 6.20 -4.58
C GLU A 255 4.78 6.40 -3.31
N CYS A 256 4.28 7.61 -3.11
CA CYS A 256 3.37 7.94 -2.02
C CYS A 256 1.92 7.87 -2.52
N GLY A 257 1.19 6.82 -2.16
CA GLY A 257 -0.23 6.67 -2.46
C GLY A 257 -1.11 7.72 -1.77
N ALA A 258 -2.30 7.95 -2.29
CA ALA A 258 -3.22 8.99 -1.80
C ALA A 258 -3.50 8.91 -0.29
N GLY A 259 -3.50 7.71 0.29
CA GLY A 259 -3.71 7.50 1.73
C GLY A 259 -2.52 7.87 2.64
N ALA A 260 -1.41 8.32 2.07
CA ALA A 260 -0.19 8.70 2.80
C ALA A 260 0.21 10.18 2.63
N PHE A 261 -0.44 10.94 1.75
CA PHE A 261 -0.04 12.31 1.36
C PHE A 261 0.17 13.26 2.52
N ASP A 262 -0.76 13.31 3.47
CA ASP A 262 -0.73 14.27 4.57
C ASP A 262 0.49 14.13 5.49
N LEU A 263 1.09 12.95 5.53
CA LEU A 263 2.23 12.64 6.41
C LEU A 263 3.57 12.54 5.67
N CYS A 264 3.55 12.48 4.34
CA CYS A 264 4.75 12.41 3.51
C CYS A 264 5.37 13.79 3.22
N GLY A 265 4.56 14.85 3.16
CA GLY A 265 4.99 16.23 2.99
C GLY A 265 5.95 16.46 1.82
N GLU A 266 6.89 17.40 2.00
CA GLU A 266 7.88 17.82 1.02
C GLU A 266 9.00 16.79 0.74
N ALA A 267 8.91 15.60 1.33
CA ALA A 267 9.90 14.52 1.11
C ALA A 267 9.76 13.83 -0.27
N PHE A 268 8.69 14.13 -0.99
CA PHE A 268 8.36 13.57 -2.29
C PHE A 268 8.25 14.67 -3.36
N ASP A 269 8.57 14.31 -4.60
CA ASP A 269 8.42 15.19 -5.76
C ASP A 269 7.13 14.83 -6.51
N ASP A 270 6.45 15.86 -7.02
CA ASP A 270 5.32 15.69 -7.91
C ASP A 270 5.84 15.46 -9.35
N VAL A 271 5.41 14.35 -9.96
CA VAL A 271 5.76 13.99 -11.33
C VAL A 271 4.50 13.68 -12.13
N SER A 272 4.57 13.79 -13.46
CA SER A 272 3.45 13.40 -14.32
C SER A 272 3.24 11.89 -14.31
N ARG A 273 2.00 11.45 -14.56
CA ARG A 273 1.65 10.04 -14.76
C ARG A 273 2.59 9.36 -15.76
N ASP A 274 2.82 10.00 -16.92
CA ASP A 274 3.63 9.40 -17.98
C ASP A 274 5.08 9.20 -17.55
N PHE A 275 5.65 10.15 -16.84
CA PHE A 275 6.98 9.99 -16.25
C PHE A 275 7.02 8.83 -15.25
N TYR A 276 6.02 8.74 -14.36
CA TYR A 276 5.92 7.64 -13.40
C TYR A 276 5.81 6.29 -14.10
N LEU A 277 4.92 6.16 -15.09
CA LEU A 277 4.72 4.91 -15.82
C LEU A 277 5.98 4.46 -16.57
N ALA A 278 6.73 5.40 -17.14
CA ALA A 278 8.03 5.10 -17.77
C ALA A 278 9.04 4.60 -16.73
N SER A 279 9.18 5.31 -15.60
CA SER A 279 10.08 4.92 -14.51
C SER A 279 9.68 3.58 -13.88
N LEU A 280 8.38 3.33 -13.71
CA LEU A 280 7.88 2.05 -13.21
C LEU A 280 8.32 0.91 -14.14
N GLY A 281 8.13 1.05 -15.47
CA GLY A 281 8.51 0.05 -16.45
C GLY A 281 9.99 -0.32 -16.42
N GLU A 282 10.88 0.64 -16.14
CA GLU A 282 12.32 0.41 -15.99
C GLU A 282 12.68 -0.41 -14.75
N HIS A 283 11.85 -0.35 -13.71
CA HIS A 283 12.15 -0.89 -12.38
C HIS A 283 11.32 -2.12 -11.99
N LEU A 284 10.47 -2.64 -12.89
CA LEU A 284 9.67 -3.86 -12.63
C LEU A 284 10.50 -5.14 -12.51
N ARG A 285 11.77 -5.12 -12.92
CA ARG A 285 12.61 -6.31 -12.91
C ARG A 285 13.11 -6.64 -11.52
N GLY A 286 13.01 -7.90 -11.14
CA GLY A 286 13.47 -8.43 -9.85
C GLY A 286 12.31 -8.69 -8.91
N ASP A 287 11.95 -9.97 -8.76
CA ASP A 287 10.93 -10.38 -7.80
C ASP A 287 11.48 -10.24 -6.38
N ARG A 288 10.79 -9.45 -5.56
CA ARG A 288 11.12 -9.22 -4.16
C ARG A 288 9.99 -9.73 -3.29
N ILE A 289 9.71 -11.03 -3.45
CA ILE A 289 8.62 -11.72 -2.78
C ILE A 289 9.12 -12.32 -1.48
N GLY A 290 8.37 -12.16 -0.42
CA GLY A 290 8.64 -12.78 0.87
C GLY A 290 8.73 -11.78 2.01
N ARG A 291 8.69 -12.27 3.23
CA ARG A 291 8.66 -11.46 4.45
C ARG A 291 9.94 -10.65 4.64
N TRP A 292 9.82 -9.40 4.99
CA TRP A 292 10.97 -8.56 5.33
C TRP A 292 11.52 -8.89 6.72
N PRO A 293 12.85 -8.77 6.94
CA PRO A 293 13.45 -8.95 8.26
C PRO A 293 12.91 -7.90 9.23
N SER A 294 12.43 -8.32 10.39
CA SER A 294 11.74 -7.45 11.36
C SER A 294 12.59 -6.27 11.87
N GLU A 295 13.91 -6.42 11.92
CA GLU A 295 14.83 -5.36 12.36
C GLU A 295 15.47 -4.57 11.21
N GLY A 296 15.07 -4.84 9.96
CA GLY A 296 15.69 -4.20 8.80
C GLY A 296 17.18 -4.52 8.69
N ALA A 297 17.54 -5.80 8.87
CA ALA A 297 18.92 -6.26 8.79
C ALA A 297 19.57 -5.90 7.44
N LYS A 298 20.89 -5.73 7.42
CA LYS A 298 21.72 -5.39 6.25
C LYS A 298 21.70 -6.42 5.11
N ARG A 299 20.86 -7.45 5.18
CA ARG A 299 20.71 -8.47 4.13
C ARG A 299 19.57 -8.09 3.20
N ASN A 300 19.78 -8.26 1.91
CA ASN A 300 18.76 -8.13 0.89
C ASN A 300 17.52 -8.94 1.29
N PRO A 301 16.30 -8.41 1.04
CA PRO A 301 15.08 -9.16 1.29
C PRO A 301 15.12 -10.49 0.51
N PRO A 302 14.43 -11.54 0.98
CA PRO A 302 14.32 -12.80 0.27
C PRO A 302 13.89 -12.55 -1.18
N GLY A 303 14.49 -13.23 -2.13
CA GLY A 303 14.18 -13.11 -3.57
C GLY A 303 15.06 -12.15 -4.37
N ALA A 304 15.86 -11.27 -3.77
CA ALA A 304 16.84 -10.47 -4.51
C ALA A 304 17.95 -11.39 -5.05
N ARG A 305 17.86 -11.79 -6.32
CA ARG A 305 18.98 -12.45 -7.00
C ARG A 305 20.13 -11.45 -7.09
N GLN A 306 21.28 -11.79 -6.52
CA GLN A 306 22.51 -11.05 -6.78
C GLN A 306 22.74 -11.00 -8.30
N PRO A 307 23.11 -9.84 -8.88
CA PRO A 307 23.57 -9.80 -10.26
C PRO A 307 24.77 -10.75 -10.33
N ARG A 308 24.69 -11.73 -11.23
CA ARG A 308 25.87 -12.55 -11.56
C ARG A 308 26.94 -11.58 -12.04
N ALA A 309 28.05 -11.58 -11.34
CA ALA A 309 29.26 -10.92 -11.83
C ALA A 309 29.57 -11.44 -13.23
N ALA A 310 29.68 -10.50 -14.18
CA ALA A 310 30.10 -10.79 -15.56
C ALA A 310 31.58 -11.10 -15.60
#